data_90447aa26251e72aef1c920d90c8ac20
#
_entry.id   90447aa26251e72aef1c920d90c8ac20
#
_cell.length_a   1.000
_cell.length_b   1.000
_cell.length_c   1.000
_cell.angle_alpha   90.00
_cell.angle_beta   90.00
_cell.angle_gamma   90.00
#
_symmetry.space_group_name_H-M   'P 1'
#
loop_
_entity.id
_entity.type
_entity.pdbx_description
1 polymer ?
#
loop_
_entity_poly.entity_id
_entity_poly.type
_entity_poly.pdbx_seq_one_letter_code
_entity_poly.pdbx_strand_id
1 'polypeptide(L)'
;RDSSTSRGLGDVYKRQGNGDVVDGESAKAMYEQTGCDLVMIGRGSYGRPWVFRDVKHYLETGEKLPEVSIEEKMAVMKKHCELICKYKGERQGMKEARKNCAWYVKGLKGSARLRAQCGGLNTISDLYEMIDHILANELGE
;
A
#
# COMPACT_ATOMS: atom_id res chain seq x y z
N ARG A 1 7.54 -18.16 -8.89
CA ARG A 1 6.14 -18.52 -9.23
C ARG A 1 5.84 -17.89 -10.56
N ASP A 2 5.57 -18.71 -11.56
CA ASP A 2 5.29 -18.26 -12.90
C ASP A 2 4.09 -17.31 -12.92
N SER A 3 4.27 -16.15 -13.55
CA SER A 3 3.16 -15.26 -13.87
C SER A 3 2.27 -15.99 -14.88
N SER A 4 1.09 -16.42 -14.45
CA SER A 4 0.12 -17.02 -15.35
C SER A 4 -0.43 -15.94 -16.27
N THR A 5 0.11 -15.85 -17.48
CA THR A 5 -0.51 -15.10 -18.58
C THR A 5 -1.61 -15.98 -19.14
N SER A 6 -2.88 -15.62 -18.93
CA SER A 6 -3.99 -16.25 -19.62
C SER A 6 -3.88 -15.92 -21.12
N ARG A 7 -3.47 -16.89 -21.93
CA ARG A 7 -3.51 -16.78 -23.38
C ARG A 7 -4.91 -17.15 -23.85
N GLY A 8 -5.79 -16.15 -23.88
CA GLY A 8 -7.13 -16.32 -24.43
C GLY A 8 -7.10 -16.43 -25.94
N LEU A 9 -8.09 -17.11 -26.51
CA LEU A 9 -8.34 -17.25 -27.95
C LEU A 9 -8.69 -15.89 -28.56
N GLY A 10 -7.78 -15.37 -29.42
CA GLY A 10 -8.04 -14.23 -30.31
C GLY A 10 -7.56 -12.87 -29.79
N ASP A 11 -7.29 -11.96 -30.72
CA ASP A 11 -6.70 -10.63 -30.54
C ASP A 11 -7.64 -9.58 -29.89
N VAL A 12 -8.79 -9.98 -29.38
CA VAL A 12 -9.85 -9.06 -28.92
C VAL A 12 -9.82 -8.82 -27.41
N TYR A 13 -9.14 -9.64 -26.63
CA TYR A 13 -9.16 -9.54 -25.18
C TYR A 13 -7.86 -8.96 -24.61
N LYS A 14 -7.98 -7.93 -23.76
CA LYS A 14 -6.86 -7.39 -23.00
C LYS A 14 -6.37 -8.42 -21.99
N ARG A 15 -5.07 -8.65 -21.97
CA ARG A 15 -4.41 -9.58 -21.04
C ARG A 15 -3.89 -8.83 -19.83
N GLN A 16 -4.16 -9.36 -18.65
CA GLN A 16 -3.66 -8.80 -17.38
C GLN A 16 -2.51 -9.67 -16.86
N GLY A 17 -1.36 -9.04 -16.63
CA GLY A 17 -0.22 -9.64 -15.94
C GLY A 17 -0.38 -9.49 -14.43
N ASN A 18 -0.17 -10.59 -13.69
CA ASN A 18 -0.17 -10.61 -12.24
C ASN A 18 1.09 -11.34 -11.75
N GLY A 19 1.79 -10.72 -10.82
CA GLY A 19 3.01 -11.23 -10.21
C GLY A 19 3.45 -10.29 -9.10
N ASP A 20 4.64 -10.45 -8.58
CA ASP A 20 5.15 -9.62 -7.47
C ASP A 20 5.55 -8.21 -7.95
N VAL A 21 4.58 -7.47 -8.48
CA VAL A 21 4.76 -6.07 -8.88
C VAL A 21 4.65 -5.19 -7.65
N VAL A 22 5.76 -4.53 -7.32
CA VAL A 22 5.90 -3.70 -6.12
C VAL A 22 6.32 -2.26 -6.42
N ASP A 23 6.77 -1.99 -7.64
CA ASP A 23 7.26 -0.68 -8.08
C ASP A 23 7.16 -0.52 -9.60
N GLY A 24 7.61 0.63 -10.10
CA GLY A 24 7.61 0.93 -11.53
C GLY A 24 8.53 0.02 -12.34
N GLU A 25 9.68 -0.36 -11.80
CA GLU A 25 10.64 -1.23 -12.48
C GLU A 25 10.08 -2.64 -12.68
N SER A 26 9.49 -3.22 -11.63
CA SER A 26 8.85 -4.55 -11.71
C SER A 26 7.60 -4.53 -12.60
N ALA A 27 6.85 -3.44 -12.63
CA ALA A 27 5.73 -3.26 -13.55
C ALA A 27 6.20 -3.21 -15.01
N LYS A 28 7.26 -2.44 -15.30
CA LYS A 28 7.87 -2.37 -16.62
C LYS A 28 8.38 -3.73 -17.09
N ALA A 29 9.10 -4.43 -16.20
CA ALA A 29 9.59 -5.78 -16.48
C ALA A 29 8.44 -6.75 -16.80
N MET A 30 7.31 -6.67 -16.12
CA MET A 30 6.12 -7.46 -16.40
C MET A 30 5.60 -7.22 -17.82
N TYR A 31 5.48 -5.96 -18.25
CA TYR A 31 5.08 -5.62 -19.61
C TYR A 31 6.06 -6.16 -20.65
N GLU A 32 7.35 -5.98 -20.45
CA GLU A 32 8.40 -6.39 -21.39
C GLU A 32 8.52 -7.90 -21.52
N GLN A 33 8.41 -8.63 -20.41
CA GLN A 33 8.57 -10.09 -20.41
C GLN A 33 7.33 -10.84 -20.88
N THR A 34 6.15 -10.32 -20.62
CA THR A 34 4.90 -11.04 -20.87
C THR A 34 4.10 -10.49 -22.05
N GLY A 35 4.34 -9.25 -22.47
CA GLY A 35 3.54 -8.56 -23.47
C GLY A 35 2.07 -8.37 -23.06
N CYS A 36 1.78 -8.34 -21.76
CA CYS A 36 0.43 -8.11 -21.27
C CYS A 36 -0.01 -6.65 -21.49
N ASP A 37 -1.32 -6.42 -21.51
CA ASP A 37 -1.90 -5.10 -21.73
C ASP A 37 -2.11 -4.32 -20.44
N LEU A 38 -2.24 -5.01 -19.32
CA LEU A 38 -2.47 -4.46 -17.98
C LEU A 38 -1.62 -5.21 -16.96
N VAL A 39 -1.21 -4.49 -15.91
CA VAL A 39 -0.50 -5.05 -14.77
C VAL A 39 -1.33 -4.89 -13.51
N MET A 40 -1.52 -5.99 -12.80
CA MET A 40 -2.21 -5.99 -11.51
C MET A 40 -1.19 -5.84 -10.37
N ILE A 41 -1.46 -4.90 -9.47
CA ILE A 41 -0.71 -4.72 -8.23
C ILE A 41 -1.59 -5.20 -7.07
N GLY A 42 -1.19 -6.29 -6.43
CA GLY A 42 -1.87 -6.85 -5.27
C GLY A 42 -1.17 -6.46 -3.96
N ARG A 43 -0.47 -7.41 -3.38
CA ARG A 43 0.23 -7.24 -2.08
C ARG A 43 1.25 -6.10 -2.07
N GLY A 44 1.78 -5.70 -3.21
CA GLY A 44 2.68 -4.56 -3.35
C GLY A 44 2.06 -3.21 -2.95
N SER A 45 0.73 -3.12 -2.89
CA SER A 45 0.01 -1.91 -2.46
C SER A 45 -0.26 -1.86 -0.95
N TYR A 46 0.00 -2.93 -0.21
CA TYR A 46 -0.30 -2.99 1.22
C TYR A 46 0.57 -1.99 2.00
N GLY A 47 -0.08 -1.08 2.71
CA GLY A 47 0.56 -0.01 3.47
C GLY A 47 1.21 1.09 2.61
N ARG A 48 1.01 1.05 1.30
CA ARG A 48 1.55 2.02 0.34
C ARG A 48 0.64 2.19 -0.88
N PRO A 49 -0.59 2.65 -0.71
CA PRO A 49 -1.54 2.77 -1.82
C PRO A 49 -1.11 3.76 -2.90
N TRP A 50 -0.17 4.66 -2.61
CA TRP A 50 0.45 5.55 -3.60
C TRP A 50 1.31 4.83 -4.64
N VAL A 51 1.56 3.51 -4.49
CA VAL A 51 2.31 2.73 -5.48
C VAL A 51 1.69 2.79 -6.88
N PHE A 52 0.37 2.92 -6.99
CA PHE A 52 -0.32 3.06 -8.27
C PHE A 52 0.08 4.35 -8.98
N ARG A 53 0.17 5.46 -8.26
CA ARG A 53 0.67 6.74 -8.77
C ARG A 53 2.14 6.62 -9.21
N ASP A 54 2.95 6.01 -8.37
CA ASP A 54 4.39 5.89 -8.59
C ASP A 54 4.68 5.00 -9.81
N VAL A 55 3.98 3.88 -9.94
CA VAL A 55 4.09 2.99 -11.09
C VAL A 55 3.64 3.68 -12.38
N LYS A 56 2.50 4.37 -12.35
CA LYS A 56 2.02 5.12 -13.51
C LYS A 56 3.04 6.15 -13.97
N HIS A 57 3.55 6.95 -13.05
CA HIS A 57 4.57 7.96 -13.35
C HIS A 57 5.83 7.35 -13.96
N TYR A 58 6.33 6.26 -13.38
CA TYR A 58 7.51 5.56 -13.90
C TYR A 58 7.31 5.00 -15.31
N LEU A 59 6.15 4.40 -15.58
CA LEU A 59 5.83 3.88 -16.91
C LEU A 59 5.72 4.98 -17.98
N GLU A 60 5.24 6.16 -17.59
CA GLU A 60 5.08 7.31 -18.48
C GLU A 60 6.40 8.07 -18.71
N THR A 61 7.26 8.18 -17.72
CA THR A 61 8.45 9.06 -17.75
C THR A 61 9.79 8.34 -17.64
N GLY A 62 9.79 7.10 -17.13
CA GLY A 62 11.02 6.37 -16.77
C GLY A 62 11.68 6.85 -15.48
N GLU A 63 11.08 7.80 -14.77
CA GLU A 63 11.62 8.39 -13.54
C GLU A 63 10.82 7.96 -12.31
N LYS A 64 11.52 7.79 -11.20
CA LYS A 64 10.90 7.50 -9.90
C LYS A 64 10.46 8.80 -9.22
N LEU A 65 9.26 8.79 -8.64
CA LEU A 65 8.83 9.86 -7.74
C LEU A 65 9.61 9.80 -6.42
N PRO A 66 9.79 10.95 -5.73
CA PRO A 66 10.34 10.98 -4.38
C PRO A 66 9.52 10.11 -3.43
N GLU A 67 10.16 9.58 -2.39
CA GLU A 67 9.45 8.87 -1.34
C GLU A 67 8.43 9.78 -0.65
N VAL A 68 7.30 9.17 -0.27
CA VAL A 68 6.22 9.84 0.44
C VAL A 68 6.70 10.25 1.83
N SER A 69 6.43 11.50 2.22
CA SER A 69 6.78 11.99 3.56
C SER A 69 6.04 11.24 4.66
N ILE A 70 6.58 11.27 5.88
CA ILE A 70 5.93 10.62 7.02
C ILE A 70 4.56 11.21 7.31
N GLU A 71 4.39 12.51 7.15
CA GLU A 71 3.12 13.20 7.34
C GLU A 71 2.09 12.74 6.33
N GLU A 72 2.44 12.66 5.06
CA GLU A 72 1.55 12.17 4.00
C GLU A 72 1.20 10.70 4.22
N LYS A 73 2.17 9.88 4.60
CA LYS A 73 1.97 8.45 4.93
C LYS A 73 0.98 8.27 6.08
N MET A 74 1.12 9.05 7.14
CA MET A 74 0.22 9.00 8.29
C MET A 74 -1.17 9.53 7.96
N ALA A 75 -1.26 10.57 7.14
CA ALA A 75 -2.55 11.09 6.67
C ALA A 75 -3.32 10.04 5.84
N VAL A 76 -2.63 9.32 4.96
CA VAL A 76 -3.22 8.23 4.16
C VAL A 76 -3.67 7.07 5.06
N MET A 77 -2.84 6.65 6.01
CA MET A 77 -3.20 5.61 6.99
C MET A 77 -4.45 6.00 7.80
N LYS A 78 -4.50 7.24 8.31
CA LYS A 78 -5.64 7.78 9.05
C LYS A 78 -6.91 7.69 8.22
N LYS A 79 -6.89 8.23 7.00
CA LYS A 79 -8.04 8.22 6.09
C LYS A 79 -8.49 6.81 5.74
N HIS A 80 -7.56 5.89 5.51
CA HIS A 80 -7.88 4.50 5.23
C HIS A 80 -8.65 3.85 6.38
N CYS A 81 -8.18 4.02 7.62
CA CYS A 81 -8.85 3.48 8.79
C CYS A 81 -10.20 4.15 9.08
N GLU A 82 -10.31 5.46 8.88
CA GLU A 82 -11.58 6.18 8.98
C GLU A 82 -12.62 5.65 7.98
N LEU A 83 -12.21 5.37 6.75
CA LEU A 83 -13.11 4.78 5.74
C LEU A 83 -13.54 3.36 6.12
N ILE A 84 -12.62 2.53 6.63
CA ILE A 84 -12.97 1.19 7.10
C ILE A 84 -14.01 1.29 8.23
N CYS A 85 -13.81 2.16 9.20
CA CYS A 85 -14.76 2.39 10.29
C CYS A 85 -16.11 2.94 9.81
N LYS A 86 -16.08 3.84 8.84
CA LYS A 86 -17.31 4.38 8.24
C LYS A 86 -18.18 3.31 7.61
N TYR A 87 -17.58 2.36 6.89
CA TYR A 87 -18.33 1.32 6.18
C TYR A 87 -18.69 0.09 7.03
N LYS A 88 -17.89 -0.23 8.05
CA LYS A 88 -18.01 -1.46 8.84
C LYS A 88 -18.37 -1.22 10.31
N GLY A 89 -18.47 0.04 10.73
CA GLY A 89 -18.57 0.42 12.12
C GLY A 89 -17.22 0.38 12.84
N GLU A 90 -17.05 1.16 13.90
CA GLU A 90 -15.77 1.31 14.60
C GLU A 90 -15.22 0.00 15.14
N ARG A 91 -16.07 -0.79 15.82
CA ARG A 91 -15.65 -2.06 16.45
C ARG A 91 -15.07 -3.05 15.44
N GLN A 92 -15.76 -3.27 14.34
CA GLN A 92 -15.30 -4.20 13.28
C GLN A 92 -14.21 -3.57 12.44
N GLY A 93 -14.36 -2.30 12.13
CA GLY A 93 -13.39 -1.53 11.34
C GLY A 93 -12.02 -1.49 11.99
N MET A 94 -11.93 -1.27 13.30
CA MET A 94 -10.65 -1.24 14.01
C MET A 94 -9.98 -2.61 14.07
N LYS A 95 -10.74 -3.70 14.14
CA LYS A 95 -10.16 -5.05 14.05
C LYS A 95 -9.45 -5.28 12.71
N GLU A 96 -10.04 -4.82 11.61
CA GLU A 96 -9.44 -4.92 10.28
C GLU A 96 -8.31 -3.89 10.09
N ALA A 97 -8.47 -2.70 10.62
CA ALA A 97 -7.46 -1.65 10.59
C ALA A 97 -6.13 -2.07 11.22
N ARG A 98 -6.12 -2.90 12.27
CA ARG A 98 -4.90 -3.40 12.92
C ARG A 98 -3.92 -4.00 11.92
N LYS A 99 -4.42 -4.85 11.02
CA LYS A 99 -3.60 -5.48 9.97
C LYS A 99 -3.05 -4.44 8.99
N ASN A 100 -3.90 -3.53 8.56
CA ASN A 100 -3.52 -2.48 7.60
C ASN A 100 -2.50 -1.52 8.22
N CYS A 101 -2.70 -1.08 9.47
CA CYS A 101 -1.76 -0.23 10.19
C CYS A 101 -0.38 -0.88 10.30
N ALA A 102 -0.31 -2.18 10.57
CA ALA A 102 0.94 -2.92 10.66
C ALA A 102 1.77 -2.85 9.35
N TRP A 103 1.11 -2.76 8.19
CA TRP A 103 1.78 -2.55 6.92
C TRP A 103 2.28 -1.12 6.74
N TYR A 104 1.51 -0.12 7.18
CA TYR A 104 1.93 1.29 7.10
C TYR A 104 3.14 1.61 7.97
N VAL A 105 3.25 1.01 9.15
CA VAL A 105 4.38 1.26 10.07
C VAL A 105 5.64 0.46 9.74
N LYS A 106 5.57 -0.42 8.74
CA LYS A 106 6.73 -1.20 8.30
C LYS A 106 7.81 -0.26 7.76
N GLY A 107 9.03 -0.44 8.26
CA GLY A 107 10.18 0.37 7.85
C GLY A 107 10.37 1.67 8.64
N LEU A 108 9.45 2.03 9.52
CA LEU A 108 9.61 3.18 10.42
C LEU A 108 10.52 2.86 11.59
N LYS A 109 11.09 3.90 12.21
CA LYS A 109 11.89 3.78 13.42
C LYS A 109 11.09 3.09 14.53
N GLY A 110 11.61 2.02 15.08
CA GLY A 110 10.88 1.21 16.08
C GLY A 110 9.70 0.40 15.52
N SER A 111 9.71 0.04 14.26
CA SER A 111 8.61 -0.65 13.56
C SER A 111 8.13 -1.93 14.24
N ALA A 112 8.99 -2.66 14.95
CA ALA A 112 8.59 -3.85 15.71
C ALA A 112 7.65 -3.51 16.86
N ARG A 113 7.98 -2.45 17.62
CA ARG A 113 7.13 -1.93 18.71
C ARG A 113 5.82 -1.36 18.16
N LEU A 114 5.90 -0.58 17.08
CA LEU A 114 4.72 -0.01 16.43
C LEU A 114 3.77 -1.09 15.92
N ARG A 115 4.27 -2.17 15.34
CA ARG A 115 3.43 -3.31 14.92
C ARG A 115 2.73 -3.99 16.11
N ALA A 116 3.42 -4.12 17.23
CA ALA A 116 2.79 -4.64 18.45
C ALA A 116 1.67 -3.72 18.94
N GLN A 117 1.88 -2.40 18.92
CA GLN A 117 0.86 -1.41 19.26
C GLN A 117 -0.34 -1.45 18.31
N CYS A 118 -0.14 -1.69 17.03
CA CYS A 118 -1.24 -1.86 16.07
C CYS A 118 -2.22 -2.97 16.50
N GLY A 119 -1.73 -4.04 17.08
CA GLY A 119 -2.57 -5.14 17.59
C GLY A 119 -3.49 -4.73 18.76
N GLY A 120 -3.18 -3.68 19.46
CA GLY A 120 -3.95 -3.15 20.60
C GLY A 120 -4.95 -2.05 20.27
N LEU A 121 -5.04 -1.62 19.02
CA LEU A 121 -5.97 -0.57 18.60
C LEU A 121 -7.42 -1.06 18.68
N ASN A 122 -8.25 -0.39 19.48
CA ASN A 122 -9.65 -0.72 19.69
C ASN A 122 -10.61 0.36 19.17
N THR A 123 -10.17 1.62 19.25
CA THR A 123 -10.95 2.80 18.85
C THR A 123 -10.17 3.64 17.84
N ILE A 124 -10.90 4.48 17.09
CA ILE A 124 -10.24 5.41 16.17
C ILE A 124 -9.37 6.44 16.93
N SER A 125 -9.73 6.76 18.15
CA SER A 125 -8.92 7.64 19.03
C SER A 125 -7.56 7.02 19.35
N ASP A 126 -7.51 5.71 19.62
CA ASP A 126 -6.24 4.98 19.81
C ASP A 126 -5.31 5.13 18.60
N LEU A 127 -5.89 5.08 17.39
CA LEU A 127 -5.15 5.30 16.16
C LEU A 127 -4.60 6.72 16.07
N TYR A 128 -5.39 7.73 16.42
CA TYR A 128 -4.96 9.13 16.36
C TYR A 128 -3.80 9.38 17.32
N GLU A 129 -3.86 8.87 18.54
CA GLU A 129 -2.77 8.96 19.52
C GLU A 129 -1.49 8.28 19.00
N MET A 130 -1.64 7.11 18.37
CA MET A 130 -0.50 6.40 17.77
C MET A 130 0.12 7.20 16.64
N ILE A 131 -0.68 7.83 15.78
CA ILE A 131 -0.20 8.68 14.67
C ILE A 131 0.57 9.87 15.21
N ASP A 132 0.03 10.57 16.21
CA ASP A 132 0.68 11.73 16.83
C ASP A 132 2.04 11.34 17.44
N HIS A 133 2.11 10.18 18.05
CA HIS A 133 3.34 9.64 18.63
C HIS A 133 4.39 9.28 17.56
N ILE A 134 3.96 8.72 16.43
CA ILE A 134 4.83 8.41 15.29
C ILE A 134 5.39 9.70 14.71
N LEU A 135 4.54 10.69 14.47
CA LEU A 135 4.97 11.98 13.91
C LEU A 135 5.98 12.69 14.82
N ALA A 136 5.73 12.73 16.13
CA ALA A 136 6.66 13.31 17.09
C ALA A 136 8.03 12.59 17.06
N ASN A 137 8.05 11.27 17.02
CA ASN A 137 9.28 10.48 17.01
C ASN A 137 10.08 10.57 15.70
N GLU A 138 9.41 10.67 14.56
CA GLU A 138 10.06 10.74 13.25
C GLU A 138 10.50 12.16 12.89
N LEU A 139 9.80 13.19 13.36
CA LEU A 139 10.14 14.59 13.13
C LEU A 139 11.12 15.15 14.16
N GLY A 140 11.42 14.39 15.23
CA GLY A 140 12.42 14.78 16.23
C GLY A 140 11.93 15.82 17.24
N GLU A 141 10.62 15.92 17.46
CA GLU A 141 10.00 16.71 18.54
C GLU A 141 9.90 15.90 19.83
#